data_596f49f9af6029a6fbc29bef300b66cf
#
_entry.id   596f49f9af6029a6fbc29bef300b66cf
#
_cell.length_a   1.000
_cell.length_b   1.000
_cell.length_c   1.000
_cell.angle_alpha   90.00
_cell.angle_beta   90.00
_cell.angle_gamma   90.00
#
_symmetry.space_group_name_H-M   'P 1'
#
loop_
_entity.id
_entity.type
_entity.pdbx_description
1 polymer ?
#
loop_
_entity_poly.entity_id
_entity_poly.type
_entity_poly.pdbx_seq_one_letter_code
_entity_poly.pdbx_strand_id
1 'polypeptide(L)'
;MFYQGVSRSIPEQAPAPQAPPRQYVNFVFYQVDPAWRRLPEDVRAQGKQEFLRAVEDYAGKVLVVPYSTIGIRGDCDFMLWRISYDLDLFQDMSTKILASGLGQYLTTPYSYLALTKRSVYVDHHTHAGQEGKRLTVVPGKSKYNFVYPFLKTREWFLLT
;
A
#
# COMPACT_ATOMS: atom_id res chain seq x y z
N MET A 1 -36.82 -31.35 13.32
CA MET A 1 -36.13 -32.10 12.28
C MET A 1 -34.76 -31.43 12.11
N PHE A 2 -33.72 -31.98 12.78
CA PHE A 2 -32.40 -31.36 12.87
C PHE A 2 -31.55 -31.83 11.71
N TYR A 3 -31.03 -30.87 10.94
CA TYR A 3 -30.05 -31.13 9.88
C TYR A 3 -28.70 -31.48 10.54
N GLN A 4 -28.31 -32.78 10.47
CA GLN A 4 -26.96 -33.20 10.80
C GLN A 4 -26.04 -32.79 9.63
N GLY A 5 -25.19 -31.77 9.88
CA GLY A 5 -24.16 -31.33 8.93
C GLY A 5 -23.12 -32.42 8.75
N VAL A 6 -22.98 -32.93 7.54
CA VAL A 6 -21.89 -33.81 7.14
C VAL A 6 -20.62 -32.97 7.08
N SER A 7 -19.76 -33.11 8.08
CA SER A 7 -18.38 -32.57 8.04
C SER A 7 -17.61 -33.31 6.94
N ARG A 8 -17.46 -32.67 5.81
CA ARG A 8 -16.51 -33.13 4.78
C ARG A 8 -15.12 -32.66 5.20
N SER A 9 -14.30 -33.56 5.71
CA SER A 9 -12.87 -33.31 5.86
C SER A 9 -12.27 -33.01 4.48
N ILE A 10 -11.72 -31.81 4.33
CA ILE A 10 -10.92 -31.44 3.15
C ILE A 10 -9.64 -32.26 3.22
N PRO A 11 -9.28 -33.05 2.19
CA PRO A 11 -8.04 -33.80 2.21
C PRO A 11 -6.86 -32.82 2.35
N GLU A 12 -5.99 -33.12 3.29
CA GLU A 12 -4.73 -32.39 3.53
C GLU A 12 -3.86 -32.49 2.26
N GLN A 13 -3.80 -31.39 1.54
CA GLN A 13 -2.92 -31.31 0.36
C GLN A 13 -1.49 -31.19 0.85
N ALA A 14 -0.60 -32.01 0.28
CA ALA A 14 0.83 -31.89 0.51
C ALA A 14 1.28 -30.42 0.24
N PRO A 15 2.17 -29.86 1.08
CA PRO A 15 2.57 -28.47 0.94
C PRO A 15 3.21 -28.26 -0.44
N ALA A 16 2.58 -27.42 -1.24
CA ALA A 16 3.14 -26.99 -2.51
C ALA A 16 4.49 -26.29 -2.28
N PRO A 17 5.47 -26.39 -3.19
CA PRO A 17 6.74 -25.69 -3.04
C PRO A 17 6.48 -24.22 -2.79
N GLN A 18 6.99 -23.70 -1.67
CA GLN A 18 6.75 -22.33 -1.25
C GLN A 18 7.30 -21.37 -2.30
N ALA A 19 6.41 -20.63 -2.95
CA ALA A 19 6.80 -19.55 -3.82
C ALA A 19 7.58 -18.48 -3.03
N PRO A 20 8.58 -17.81 -3.62
CA PRO A 20 9.34 -16.78 -2.93
C PRO A 20 8.40 -15.70 -2.37
N PRO A 21 8.69 -15.16 -1.18
CA PRO A 21 7.83 -14.18 -0.53
C PRO A 21 7.62 -12.96 -1.45
N ARG A 22 6.38 -12.55 -1.58
CA ARG A 22 5.96 -11.42 -2.43
C ARG A 22 5.64 -10.23 -1.55
N GLN A 23 5.99 -9.04 -2.01
CA GLN A 23 5.67 -7.81 -1.31
C GLN A 23 4.28 -7.31 -1.70
N TYR A 24 3.52 -6.90 -0.70
CA TYR A 24 2.39 -6.02 -0.87
C TYR A 24 2.88 -4.58 -1.00
N VAL A 25 2.30 -3.85 -1.93
CA VAL A 25 2.61 -2.44 -2.20
C VAL A 25 1.30 -1.67 -2.17
N ASN A 26 1.23 -0.63 -1.37
CA ASN A 26 0.03 0.20 -1.28
C ASN A 26 0.39 1.67 -1.48
N PHE A 27 -0.35 2.32 -2.38
CA PHE A 27 -0.31 3.77 -2.58
C PHE A 27 -1.61 4.34 -2.03
N VAL A 28 -1.56 4.94 -0.86
CA VAL A 28 -2.72 5.55 -0.22
C VAL A 28 -2.59 7.07 -0.22
N PHE A 29 -3.60 7.73 -0.76
CA PHE A 29 -3.67 9.18 -0.89
C PHE A 29 -4.62 9.73 0.16
N TYR A 30 -4.20 10.81 0.80
CA TYR A 30 -4.97 11.47 1.85
C TYR A 30 -5.27 12.92 1.47
N GLN A 31 -6.47 13.35 1.81
CA GLN A 31 -6.89 14.75 1.78
C GLN A 31 -7.19 15.20 3.20
N VAL A 32 -6.69 16.37 3.57
CA VAL A 32 -6.89 16.98 4.88
C VAL A 32 -8.11 17.89 4.83
N ASP A 33 -9.11 17.64 5.68
CA ASP A 33 -10.25 18.52 5.84
C ASP A 33 -9.79 19.95 6.17
N PRO A 34 -10.30 20.99 5.49
CA PRO A 34 -9.98 22.37 5.80
C PRO A 34 -10.27 22.78 7.26
N ALA A 35 -11.15 22.07 7.97
CA ALA A 35 -11.39 22.28 9.40
C ALA A 35 -10.13 22.11 10.24
N TRP A 36 -9.25 21.18 9.85
CA TRP A 36 -7.95 20.96 10.50
C TRP A 36 -7.13 22.25 10.61
N ARG A 37 -7.11 23.05 9.57
CA ARG A 37 -6.30 24.29 9.52
C ARG A 37 -6.82 25.37 10.46
N ARG A 38 -8.08 25.28 10.92
CA ARG A 38 -8.75 26.22 11.84
C ARG A 38 -8.58 25.86 13.30
N LEU A 39 -8.01 24.68 13.60
CA LEU A 39 -7.75 24.25 14.97
C LEU A 39 -6.60 25.06 15.59
N PRO A 40 -6.56 25.20 16.93
CA PRO A 40 -5.45 25.76 17.66
C PRO A 40 -4.12 25.06 17.31
N GLU A 41 -3.02 25.78 17.40
CA GLU A 41 -1.71 25.27 16.96
C GLU A 41 -1.24 24.08 17.81
N ASP A 42 -1.46 24.11 19.11
CA ASP A 42 -1.14 23.03 20.05
C ASP A 42 -1.91 21.74 19.72
N VAL A 43 -3.21 21.83 19.42
CA VAL A 43 -4.05 20.70 18.99
C VAL A 43 -3.52 20.11 17.69
N ARG A 44 -3.16 20.96 16.72
CA ARG A 44 -2.57 20.51 15.46
C ARG A 44 -1.20 19.87 15.65
N ALA A 45 -0.37 20.44 16.53
CA ALA A 45 0.93 19.88 16.84
C ALA A 45 0.81 18.48 17.48
N GLN A 46 -0.09 18.33 18.45
CA GLN A 46 -0.37 17.04 19.09
C GLN A 46 -0.87 16.00 18.07
N GLY A 47 -1.89 16.35 17.27
CA GLY A 47 -2.47 15.41 16.30
C GLY A 47 -1.47 14.97 15.22
N LYS A 48 -0.52 15.84 14.82
CA LYS A 48 0.61 15.47 13.94
C LYS A 48 1.55 14.49 14.63
N GLN A 49 1.88 14.69 15.91
CA GLN A 49 2.73 13.79 16.66
C GLN A 49 2.10 12.40 16.81
N GLU A 50 0.81 12.35 17.08
CA GLU A 50 0.07 11.09 17.15
C GLU A 50 0.10 10.35 15.81
N PHE A 51 -0.11 11.05 14.69
CA PHE A 51 -0.01 10.51 13.34
C PHE A 51 1.40 9.96 13.06
N LEU A 52 2.45 10.71 13.40
CA LEU A 52 3.84 10.28 13.20
C LEU A 52 4.14 9.02 14.01
N ARG A 53 3.73 8.96 15.27
CA ARG A 53 3.89 7.75 16.11
C ARG A 53 3.17 6.55 15.51
N ALA A 54 1.94 6.75 15.01
CA ALA A 54 1.18 5.67 14.35
C ALA A 54 1.91 5.10 13.13
N VAL A 55 2.73 5.90 12.43
CA VAL A 55 3.57 5.44 11.33
C VAL A 55 4.86 4.79 11.85
N GLU A 56 5.52 5.41 12.82
CA GLU A 56 6.81 4.98 13.38
C GLU A 56 6.71 3.64 14.12
N ASP A 57 5.58 3.32 14.73
CA ASP A 57 5.30 2.03 15.38
C ASP A 57 5.49 0.82 14.45
N TYR A 58 5.50 1.06 13.14
CA TYR A 58 5.69 0.02 12.12
C TYR A 58 7.08 0.06 11.47
N ALA A 59 7.99 0.87 12.01
CA ALA A 59 9.38 0.92 11.53
C ALA A 59 10.01 -0.48 11.52
N GLY A 60 10.68 -0.83 10.44
CA GLY A 60 11.28 -2.16 10.23
C GLY A 60 10.30 -3.26 9.80
N LYS A 61 8.98 -3.05 9.88
CA LYS A 61 7.94 -3.99 9.40
C LYS A 61 7.28 -3.51 8.11
N VAL A 62 7.02 -2.21 8.04
CA VAL A 62 6.46 -1.54 6.86
C VAL A 62 7.43 -0.46 6.44
N LEU A 63 7.86 -0.50 5.18
CA LEU A 63 8.58 0.61 4.59
C LEU A 63 7.55 1.65 4.14
N VAL A 64 7.71 2.89 4.59
CA VAL A 64 6.82 4.01 4.27
C VAL A 64 7.62 5.14 3.64
N VAL A 65 7.21 5.58 2.45
CA VAL A 65 7.78 6.74 1.77
C VAL A 65 6.68 7.77 1.54
N PRO A 66 6.73 8.93 2.22
CA PRO A 66 5.74 9.98 2.05
C PRO A 66 6.06 10.87 0.85
N TYR A 67 5.01 11.33 0.15
CA TYR A 67 5.09 12.33 -0.90
C TYR A 67 4.01 13.39 -0.71
N SER A 68 4.36 14.66 -0.82
CA SER A 68 3.39 15.75 -0.83
C SER A 68 2.82 15.93 -2.23
N THR A 69 1.51 16.16 -2.29
CA THR A 69 0.79 16.53 -3.52
C THR A 69 0.20 17.94 -3.44
N ILE A 70 0.48 18.65 -2.35
CA ILE A 70 0.03 20.04 -2.13
C ILE A 70 0.50 20.93 -3.28
N GLY A 71 -0.44 21.68 -3.87
CA GLY A 71 -0.17 22.56 -5.00
C GLY A 71 -0.03 21.87 -6.36
N ILE A 72 -0.07 20.52 -6.38
CA ILE A 72 0.03 19.71 -7.60
C ILE A 72 -1.33 19.07 -7.92
N ARG A 73 -2.04 18.59 -6.89
CA ARG A 73 -3.37 17.98 -7.01
C ARG A 73 -4.38 18.74 -6.15
N GLY A 74 -5.62 18.83 -6.64
CA GLY A 74 -6.72 19.46 -5.90
C GLY A 74 -7.55 18.49 -5.05
N ASP A 75 -7.33 17.19 -5.22
CA ASP A 75 -8.13 16.12 -4.63
C ASP A 75 -7.40 15.32 -3.54
N CYS A 76 -6.12 15.59 -3.31
CA CYS A 76 -5.34 15.01 -2.21
C CYS A 76 -4.15 15.91 -1.85
N ASP A 77 -3.71 15.83 -0.59
CA ASP A 77 -2.63 16.66 -0.04
C ASP A 77 -1.31 15.89 0.09
N PHE A 78 -1.39 14.59 0.35
CA PHE A 78 -0.19 13.73 0.42
C PHE A 78 -0.50 12.27 0.14
N MET A 79 0.55 11.51 -0.15
CA MET A 79 0.49 10.08 -0.38
C MET A 79 1.48 9.37 0.53
N LEU A 80 1.11 8.23 1.07
CA LEU A 80 2.02 7.26 1.66
C LEU A 80 2.19 6.07 0.70
N TRP A 81 3.42 5.85 0.24
CA TRP A 81 3.80 4.63 -0.44
C TRP A 81 4.28 3.63 0.60
N ARG A 82 3.51 2.55 0.79
CA ARG A 82 3.76 1.53 1.82
C ARG A 82 4.14 0.21 1.18
N ILE A 83 5.14 -0.48 1.74
CA ILE A 83 5.62 -1.78 1.26
C ILE A 83 5.81 -2.70 2.47
N SER A 84 5.27 -3.92 2.40
CA SER A 84 5.42 -4.94 3.43
C SER A 84 5.25 -6.34 2.82
N TYR A 85 5.73 -7.36 3.52
CA TYR A 85 5.44 -8.77 3.21
C TYR A 85 4.16 -9.27 3.88
N ASP A 86 3.56 -8.46 4.76
CA ASP A 86 2.36 -8.75 5.51
C ASP A 86 1.29 -7.68 5.24
N LEU A 87 0.15 -8.12 4.72
CA LEU A 87 -0.98 -7.24 4.37
C LEU A 87 -1.67 -6.67 5.60
N ASP A 88 -1.74 -7.45 6.69
CA ASP A 88 -2.47 -7.07 7.90
C ASP A 88 -1.84 -5.84 8.55
N LEU A 89 -0.51 -5.67 8.42
CA LEU A 89 0.20 -4.48 8.90
C LEU A 89 -0.30 -3.19 8.26
N PHE A 90 -0.80 -3.22 7.01
CA PHE A 90 -1.38 -2.03 6.38
C PHE A 90 -2.72 -1.66 7.01
N GLN A 91 -3.53 -2.65 7.38
CA GLN A 91 -4.82 -2.43 8.05
C GLN A 91 -4.61 -1.89 9.47
N ASP A 92 -3.73 -2.53 10.24
CA ASP A 92 -3.39 -2.10 11.59
C ASP A 92 -2.82 -0.69 11.62
N MET A 93 -1.86 -0.38 10.73
CA MET A 93 -1.30 0.96 10.59
C MET A 93 -2.38 1.97 10.23
N SER A 94 -3.26 1.65 9.26
CA SER A 94 -4.33 2.55 8.83
C SER A 94 -5.31 2.82 9.97
N THR A 95 -5.65 1.82 10.78
CA THR A 95 -6.51 1.96 11.95
C THR A 95 -5.91 2.94 12.95
N LYS A 96 -4.60 2.82 13.26
CA LYS A 96 -3.91 3.74 14.16
C LYS A 96 -3.80 5.15 13.59
N ILE A 97 -3.48 5.27 12.29
CA ILE A 97 -3.42 6.57 11.60
C ILE A 97 -4.76 7.29 11.71
N LEU A 98 -5.86 6.61 11.37
CA LEU A 98 -7.20 7.21 11.40
C LEU A 98 -7.71 7.51 12.82
N ALA A 99 -7.21 6.81 13.83
CA ALA A 99 -7.52 7.08 15.24
C ALA A 99 -6.72 8.28 15.81
N SER A 100 -5.67 8.76 15.14
CA SER A 100 -4.88 9.91 15.59
C SER A 100 -5.63 11.22 15.44
N GLY A 101 -5.23 12.25 16.17
CA GLY A 101 -5.86 13.57 16.11
C GLY A 101 -5.87 14.17 14.68
N LEU A 102 -4.78 14.04 13.91
CA LEU A 102 -4.78 14.41 12.49
C LEU A 102 -5.66 13.45 11.68
N GLY A 103 -5.63 12.17 11.99
CA GLY A 103 -6.36 11.12 11.26
C GLY A 103 -7.87 11.35 11.19
N GLN A 104 -8.45 11.97 12.25
CA GLN A 104 -9.88 12.31 12.28
C GLN A 104 -10.29 13.35 11.22
N TYR A 105 -9.32 14.06 10.66
CA TYR A 105 -9.52 15.06 9.61
C TYR A 105 -9.00 14.57 8.25
N LEU A 106 -8.71 13.27 8.11
CA LEU A 106 -8.26 12.70 6.85
C LEU A 106 -9.38 11.98 6.13
N THR A 107 -9.51 12.23 4.84
CA THR A 107 -10.22 11.37 3.91
C THR A 107 -9.22 10.62 3.03
N THR A 108 -9.64 9.50 2.47
CA THR A 108 -8.81 8.66 1.60
C THR A 108 -9.42 8.61 0.20
N PRO A 109 -9.19 9.62 -0.65
CA PRO A 109 -9.80 9.67 -1.98
C PRO A 109 -9.33 8.52 -2.88
N TYR A 110 -8.10 8.04 -2.70
CA TYR A 110 -7.55 6.94 -3.49
C TYR A 110 -6.72 6.00 -2.64
N SER A 111 -6.86 4.71 -2.90
CA SER A 111 -5.99 3.66 -2.35
C SER A 111 -5.81 2.55 -3.39
N TYR A 112 -4.56 2.30 -3.77
CA TYR A 112 -4.21 1.26 -4.74
C TYR A 112 -3.35 0.21 -4.06
N LEU A 113 -3.83 -1.03 -4.04
CA LEU A 113 -3.10 -2.18 -3.52
C LEU A 113 -2.57 -3.01 -4.69
N ALA A 114 -1.31 -3.35 -4.62
CA ALA A 114 -0.62 -4.21 -5.58
C ALA A 114 0.17 -5.30 -4.86
N LEU A 115 0.48 -6.35 -5.59
CA LEU A 115 1.32 -7.45 -5.14
C LEU A 115 2.44 -7.66 -6.17
N THR A 116 3.69 -7.72 -5.72
CA THR A 116 4.81 -7.97 -6.63
C THR A 116 4.66 -9.33 -7.31
N LYS A 117 4.93 -9.38 -8.61
CA LYS A 117 4.87 -10.60 -9.42
C LYS A 117 6.09 -10.65 -10.32
N ARG A 118 6.70 -11.83 -10.45
CA ARG A 118 7.74 -12.06 -11.45
C ARG A 118 7.14 -11.84 -12.84
N SER A 119 7.78 -11.00 -13.64
CA SER A 119 7.36 -10.79 -15.01
C SER A 119 7.85 -11.94 -15.88
N VAL A 120 6.95 -12.62 -16.58
CA VAL A 120 7.29 -13.68 -17.54
C VAL A 120 8.12 -13.12 -18.71
N TYR A 121 7.97 -11.83 -19.01
CA TYR A 121 8.71 -11.16 -20.08
C TYR A 121 10.19 -10.90 -19.77
N VAL A 122 10.57 -10.87 -18.48
CA VAL A 122 11.98 -10.65 -18.07
C VAL A 122 12.85 -11.87 -18.35
N ASP A 123 12.27 -13.07 -18.39
CA ASP A 123 13.00 -14.31 -18.66
C ASP A 123 13.38 -14.43 -20.17
N HIS A 124 12.73 -13.67 -21.06
CA HIS A 124 13.00 -13.67 -22.49
C HIS A 124 13.85 -12.49 -22.99
N HIS A 125 14.01 -11.44 -22.19
CA HIS A 125 14.73 -10.21 -22.54
C HIS A 125 15.59 -9.71 -21.38
N THR A 126 16.73 -10.36 -21.16
CA THR A 126 17.75 -9.89 -20.23
C THR A 126 18.63 -8.83 -20.92
N HIS A 127 18.42 -7.56 -20.59
CA HIS A 127 19.37 -6.52 -20.93
C HIS A 127 20.45 -6.44 -19.86
N ALA A 128 21.74 -6.39 -20.28
CA ALA A 128 22.86 -6.23 -19.37
C ALA A 128 22.65 -4.99 -18.45
N GLY A 129 22.72 -5.20 -17.14
CA GLY A 129 22.45 -4.18 -16.13
C GLY A 129 21.01 -4.13 -15.59
N GLN A 130 20.08 -4.97 -16.09
CA GLN A 130 18.73 -5.15 -15.54
C GLN A 130 18.55 -6.52 -14.89
N GLU A 131 19.56 -6.99 -14.18
CA GLU A 131 19.50 -8.29 -13.50
C GLU A 131 18.36 -8.31 -12.47
N GLY A 132 17.31 -8.91 -12.92
CA GLY A 132 15.94 -8.92 -12.50
C GLY A 132 15.63 -9.52 -11.14
N LYS A 133 15.97 -8.91 -10.03
CA LYS A 133 15.27 -9.15 -8.76
C LYS A 133 14.02 -8.25 -8.64
N ARG A 134 13.16 -8.24 -9.68
CA ARG A 134 11.92 -7.45 -9.68
C ARG A 134 10.80 -8.03 -8.80
N LEU A 135 11.07 -9.05 -8.00
CA LEU A 135 10.14 -9.52 -6.95
C LEU A 135 10.15 -8.61 -5.73
N THR A 136 11.18 -7.78 -5.60
CA THR A 136 11.36 -6.89 -4.46
C THR A 136 11.37 -5.46 -4.95
N VAL A 137 10.41 -4.66 -4.48
CA VAL A 137 10.40 -3.22 -4.68
C VAL A 137 11.29 -2.61 -3.61
N VAL A 138 12.32 -1.89 -4.05
CA VAL A 138 13.18 -1.10 -3.19
C VAL A 138 13.02 0.36 -3.64
N PRO A 139 12.42 1.23 -2.83
CA PRO A 139 12.31 2.64 -3.16
C PRO A 139 13.68 3.25 -3.43
N GLY A 140 13.78 3.91 -4.59
CA GLY A 140 14.97 4.66 -4.95
C GLY A 140 15.05 6.00 -4.21
N LYS A 141 16.13 6.75 -4.49
CA LYS A 141 16.31 8.12 -3.98
C LYS A 141 15.68 9.18 -4.90
N SER A 142 14.72 8.78 -5.75
CA SER A 142 14.08 9.67 -6.70
C SER A 142 13.24 10.73 -5.99
N LYS A 143 13.39 11.99 -6.39
CA LYS A 143 12.64 13.13 -5.85
C LYS A 143 11.16 13.05 -6.17
N TYR A 144 10.79 12.46 -7.31
CA TYR A 144 9.43 12.36 -7.80
C TYR A 144 8.99 10.90 -7.94
N ASN A 145 7.71 10.66 -7.64
CA ASN A 145 7.05 9.38 -7.86
C ASN A 145 5.75 9.62 -8.65
N PHE A 146 5.60 8.93 -9.77
CA PHE A 146 4.40 9.00 -10.60
C PHE A 146 3.58 7.73 -10.40
N VAL A 147 2.34 7.91 -9.95
CA VAL A 147 1.37 6.83 -9.78
C VAL A 147 0.23 7.06 -10.77
N TYR A 148 0.11 6.18 -11.76
CA TYR A 148 -0.97 6.25 -12.75
C TYR A 148 -1.59 4.87 -12.92
N PRO A 149 -2.77 4.62 -12.33
CA PRO A 149 -3.49 3.38 -12.55
C PRO A 149 -4.03 3.32 -13.98
N PHE A 150 -3.90 2.16 -14.62
CA PHE A 150 -4.53 1.91 -15.91
C PHE A 150 -5.16 0.52 -15.95
N LEU A 151 -6.25 0.39 -16.68
CA LEU A 151 -6.94 -0.87 -16.87
C LEU A 151 -6.57 -1.46 -18.22
N LYS A 152 -6.14 -2.73 -18.21
CA LYS A 152 -6.01 -3.52 -19.42
C LYS A 152 -7.35 -4.15 -19.72
N THR A 153 -7.94 -3.84 -20.88
CA THR A 153 -9.17 -4.47 -21.34
C THR A 153 -8.90 -5.89 -21.82
N ARG A 154 -9.96 -6.68 -22.02
CA ARG A 154 -9.84 -8.02 -22.55
C ARG A 154 -9.20 -8.04 -23.95
N GLU A 155 -9.50 -7.03 -24.77
CA GLU A 155 -8.96 -6.86 -26.12
C GLU A 155 -7.44 -6.64 -26.11
N TRP A 156 -6.91 -5.93 -25.09
CA TRP A 156 -5.48 -5.73 -24.96
C TRP A 156 -4.69 -7.05 -24.88
N PHE A 157 -5.26 -8.09 -24.28
CA PHE A 157 -4.63 -9.41 -24.19
C PHE A 157 -4.71 -10.23 -25.48
N LEU A 158 -5.49 -9.77 -26.47
CA LEU A 158 -5.63 -10.40 -27.80
C LEU A 158 -4.68 -9.77 -28.84
N LEU A 159 -3.93 -8.72 -28.47
CA LEU A 159 -3.00 -8.00 -29.35
C LEU A 159 -1.58 -8.60 -29.37
N THR A 160 -1.41 -9.88 -29.04
CA THR A 160 -0.11 -10.58 -29.09
C THR A 160 0.09 -11.31 -30.41
#